data_53f7b4975c89fcbbc27a31d69093e9b6
#
_entry.id   53f7b4975c89fcbbc27a31d69093e9b6
#
_cell.length_a   1.000
_cell.length_b   1.000
_cell.length_c   1.000
_cell.angle_alpha   90.00
_cell.angle_beta   90.00
_cell.angle_gamma   90.00
#
_symmetry.space_group_name_H-M   'P 1'
#
loop_
_entity.id
_entity.type
_entity.pdbx_description
1 polymer ?
#
loop_
_entity_poly.entity_id
_entity_poly.type
_entity_poly.pdbx_seq_one_letter_code
_entity_poly.pdbx_strand_id
1 'polypeptide(L)'
;MLFLTGGLLLGERRKSQALKWLFKPLNSAAFLAAALSFGALGSPYGVALLVALALSWWGDVLLIPYGQGRAFLVGILSFLMAHLAFGVAFLVRGVEWGAVGAASCALAVAGAVVLRWLLPQVRHPFKLPVVAYTCILSIMVALAVGAWWAGAPHTLLVAALMFYASDLSVALDRFVQPSFFHRLWGMPTYFGAQLLFAATLLPP
;
A
#
# COMPACT_ATOMS: atom_id res chain seq x y z
N MET A 1 -5.83 -12.60 11.13
CA MET A 1 -6.02 -11.43 10.25
C MET A 1 -7.40 -11.38 9.60
N LEU A 2 -7.94 -12.43 9.01
CA LEU A 2 -9.31 -12.43 8.43
C LEU A 2 -10.39 -11.94 9.40
N PHE A 3 -10.37 -12.41 10.65
CA PHE A 3 -11.30 -11.97 11.69
C PHE A 3 -11.17 -10.45 11.96
N LEU A 4 -9.95 -9.91 12.06
CA LEU A 4 -9.71 -8.50 12.30
C LEU A 4 -10.20 -7.64 11.11
N THR A 5 -9.95 -8.10 9.88
CA THR A 5 -10.46 -7.44 8.66
C THR A 5 -11.99 -7.45 8.61
N GLY A 6 -12.62 -8.56 8.99
CA GLY A 6 -14.08 -8.65 9.12
C GLY A 6 -14.66 -7.67 10.14
N GLY A 7 -14.02 -7.57 11.32
CA GLY A 7 -14.39 -6.57 12.35
C GLY A 7 -14.22 -5.13 11.86
N LEU A 8 -13.16 -4.84 11.11
CA LEU A 8 -12.95 -3.52 10.51
C LEU A 8 -14.04 -3.20 9.48
N LEU A 9 -14.35 -4.13 8.57
CA LEU A 9 -15.42 -3.96 7.58
C LEU A 9 -16.80 -3.75 8.24
N LEU A 10 -17.07 -4.44 9.35
CA LEU A 10 -18.26 -4.21 10.14
C LEU A 10 -18.27 -2.77 10.72
N GLY A 11 -17.13 -2.29 11.22
CA GLY A 11 -16.96 -0.92 11.69
C GLY A 11 -17.20 0.10 10.59
N GLU A 12 -16.72 -0.14 9.37
CA GLU A 12 -16.96 0.70 8.20
C GLU A 12 -18.44 0.71 7.79
N ARG A 13 -19.07 -0.46 7.72
CA ARG A 13 -20.49 -0.60 7.37
C ARG A 13 -21.40 0.09 8.40
N ARG A 14 -21.08 -0.06 9.70
CA ARG A 14 -21.83 0.56 10.80
C ARG A 14 -21.42 2.02 11.07
N LYS A 15 -20.44 2.56 10.34
CA LYS A 15 -19.84 3.90 10.56
C LYS A 15 -19.36 4.10 12.01
N SER A 16 -18.97 3.03 12.69
CA SER A 16 -18.53 3.04 14.09
C SER A 16 -17.06 3.42 14.19
N GLN A 17 -16.77 4.58 14.75
CA GLN A 17 -15.38 5.02 14.97
C GLN A 17 -14.66 4.12 15.99
N ALA A 18 -15.35 3.67 17.04
CA ALA A 18 -14.76 2.77 18.04
C ALA A 18 -14.25 1.47 17.42
N LEU A 19 -15.04 0.84 16.54
CA LEU A 19 -14.61 -0.39 15.87
C LEU A 19 -13.43 -0.14 14.91
N LYS A 20 -13.39 1.01 14.22
CA LYS A 20 -12.27 1.35 13.35
C LYS A 20 -10.99 1.56 14.14
N TRP A 21 -11.05 2.32 15.23
CA TRP A 21 -9.91 2.54 16.12
C TRP A 21 -9.41 1.26 16.80
N LEU A 22 -10.30 0.28 17.02
CA LEU A 22 -9.91 -1.02 17.55
C LEU A 22 -9.29 -1.90 16.46
N PHE A 23 -10.02 -2.13 15.38
CA PHE A 23 -9.65 -3.19 14.42
C PHE A 23 -8.58 -2.75 13.41
N LYS A 24 -8.50 -1.48 13.02
CA LYS A 24 -7.54 -1.06 11.99
C LYS A 24 -6.11 -1.11 12.50
N PRO A 25 -5.74 -0.51 13.66
CA PRO A 25 -4.40 -0.61 14.19
C PRO A 25 -3.98 -2.05 14.54
N LEU A 26 -4.91 -2.87 15.06
CA LEU A 26 -4.65 -4.27 15.36
C LEU A 26 -4.39 -5.10 14.09
N ASN A 27 -5.15 -4.86 13.04
CA ASN A 27 -4.94 -5.53 11.76
C ASN A 27 -3.57 -5.18 11.17
N SER A 28 -3.19 -3.90 11.25
CA SER A 28 -1.88 -3.44 10.78
C SER A 28 -0.73 -3.90 11.70
N ALA A 29 -0.94 -4.02 13.00
CA ALA A 29 0.03 -4.63 13.90
C ALA A 29 0.26 -6.13 13.60
N ALA A 30 -0.75 -6.82 13.08
CA ALA A 30 -0.63 -8.23 12.73
C ALA A 30 0.36 -8.48 11.58
N PHE A 31 0.42 -7.63 10.55
CA PHE A 31 1.43 -7.81 9.50
C PHE A 31 2.84 -7.43 9.97
N LEU A 32 2.98 -6.47 10.90
CA LEU A 32 4.27 -6.18 11.55
C LEU A 32 4.76 -7.36 12.39
N ALA A 33 3.87 -7.94 13.20
CA ALA A 33 4.19 -9.12 13.99
C ALA A 33 4.57 -10.31 13.09
N ALA A 34 3.87 -10.51 11.97
CA ALA A 34 4.22 -11.53 10.98
C ALA A 34 5.62 -11.28 10.39
N ALA A 35 5.94 -10.05 9.96
CA ALA A 35 7.25 -9.73 9.43
C ALA A 35 8.38 -9.98 10.45
N LEU A 36 8.17 -9.59 11.71
CA LEU A 36 9.13 -9.86 12.79
C LEU A 36 9.29 -11.36 13.04
N SER A 37 8.20 -12.14 13.08
CA SER A 37 8.23 -13.58 13.29
C SER A 37 8.87 -14.34 12.13
N PHE A 38 8.80 -13.79 10.91
CA PHE A 38 9.45 -14.32 9.71
C PHE A 38 10.91 -13.86 9.55
N GLY A 39 11.48 -13.21 10.56
CA GLY A 39 12.89 -12.88 10.61
C GLY A 39 13.27 -11.57 9.90
N ALA A 40 12.39 -10.57 9.87
CA ALA A 40 12.66 -9.29 9.21
C ALA A 40 13.97 -8.62 9.62
N LEU A 41 14.43 -8.81 10.86
CA LEU A 41 15.67 -8.22 11.37
C LEU A 41 16.94 -8.97 10.90
N GLY A 42 16.81 -10.13 10.27
CA GLY A 42 17.93 -10.98 9.87
C GLY A 42 18.61 -10.57 8.54
N SER A 43 18.08 -9.57 7.81
CA SER A 43 18.66 -9.16 6.54
C SER A 43 18.38 -7.67 6.23
N PRO A 44 19.25 -7.01 5.43
CA PRO A 44 18.99 -5.63 4.98
C PRO A 44 17.65 -5.48 4.24
N TYR A 45 17.27 -6.47 3.44
CA TYR A 45 15.97 -6.55 2.78
C TYR A 45 14.82 -6.56 3.80
N GLY A 46 14.92 -7.42 4.82
CA GLY A 46 13.90 -7.56 5.84
C GLY A 46 13.73 -6.27 6.68
N VAL A 47 14.85 -5.61 7.03
CA VAL A 47 14.82 -4.34 7.75
C VAL A 47 14.13 -3.24 6.92
N ALA A 48 14.48 -3.10 5.64
CA ALA A 48 13.85 -2.13 4.74
C ALA A 48 12.34 -2.41 4.58
N LEU A 49 11.97 -3.69 4.44
CA LEU A 49 10.59 -4.13 4.37
C LEU A 49 9.81 -3.81 5.67
N LEU A 50 10.43 -4.05 6.82
CA LEU A 50 9.83 -3.76 8.13
C LEU A 50 9.58 -2.24 8.30
N VAL A 51 10.50 -1.39 7.83
CA VAL A 51 10.33 0.08 7.81
C VAL A 51 9.12 0.45 6.94
N ALA A 52 8.98 -0.14 5.75
CA ALA A 52 7.85 0.10 4.87
C ALA A 52 6.52 -0.30 5.53
N LEU A 53 6.47 -1.46 6.17
CA LEU A 53 5.31 -1.94 6.92
C LEU A 53 4.98 -1.02 8.11
N ALA A 54 5.99 -0.54 8.84
CA ALA A 54 5.79 0.39 9.98
C ALA A 54 5.22 1.74 9.52
N LEU A 55 5.72 2.29 8.41
CA LEU A 55 5.17 3.49 7.79
C LEU A 55 3.73 3.27 7.29
N SER A 56 3.41 2.10 6.76
CA SER A 56 2.05 1.72 6.38
C SER A 56 1.13 1.65 7.60
N TRP A 57 1.60 1.10 8.74
CA TRP A 57 0.86 1.09 10.00
C TRP A 57 0.51 2.51 10.46
N TRP A 58 1.49 3.44 10.44
CA TRP A 58 1.23 4.85 10.77
C TRP A 58 0.22 5.49 9.82
N GLY A 59 0.34 5.22 8.52
CA GLY A 59 -0.62 5.65 7.51
C GLY A 59 -2.03 5.17 7.83
N ASP A 60 -2.18 3.90 8.22
CA ASP A 60 -3.46 3.33 8.61
C ASP A 60 -4.11 4.03 9.80
N VAL A 61 -3.33 4.32 10.85
CA VAL A 61 -3.80 5.05 12.04
C VAL A 61 -4.24 6.46 11.67
N LEU A 62 -3.43 7.17 10.87
CA LEU A 62 -3.68 8.55 10.45
C LEU A 62 -4.89 8.69 9.50
N LEU A 63 -5.25 7.64 8.78
CA LEU A 63 -6.42 7.62 7.89
C LEU A 63 -7.73 7.20 8.59
N ILE A 64 -7.74 6.88 9.90
CA ILE A 64 -8.96 6.54 10.64
C ILE A 64 -9.91 7.74 10.76
N PRO A 65 -9.46 8.98 11.09
CA PRO A 65 -10.34 10.13 11.14
C PRO A 65 -11.00 10.41 9.79
N TYR A 66 -12.28 10.76 9.83
CA TYR A 66 -13.03 11.07 8.62
C TYR A 66 -12.64 12.46 8.08
N GLY A 67 -12.67 12.61 6.75
CA GLY A 67 -12.45 13.90 6.09
C GLY A 67 -11.06 14.03 5.44
N GLN A 68 -10.85 15.18 4.82
CA GLN A 68 -9.61 15.54 4.11
C GLN A 68 -8.84 16.61 4.92
N GLY A 69 -8.64 16.36 6.21
CA GLY A 69 -7.91 17.24 7.11
C GLY A 69 -6.39 16.97 7.15
N ARG A 70 -5.70 17.60 8.12
CA ARG A 70 -4.24 17.41 8.30
C ARG A 70 -3.85 15.94 8.51
N ALA A 71 -4.62 15.19 9.32
CA ALA A 71 -4.36 13.77 9.54
C ALA A 71 -4.40 12.96 8.24
N PHE A 72 -5.35 13.25 7.36
CA PHE A 72 -5.45 12.63 6.04
C PHE A 72 -4.21 12.93 5.17
N LEU A 73 -3.74 14.18 5.13
CA LEU A 73 -2.54 14.55 4.38
C LEU A 73 -1.29 13.84 4.92
N VAL A 74 -1.10 13.83 6.25
CA VAL A 74 0.04 13.14 6.87
C VAL A 74 -0.06 11.63 6.67
N GLY A 75 -1.26 11.07 6.66
CA GLY A 75 -1.49 9.65 6.32
C GLY A 75 -1.08 9.30 4.88
N ILE A 76 -1.45 10.15 3.90
CA ILE A 76 -0.99 10.01 2.51
C ILE A 76 0.54 10.09 2.43
N LEU A 77 1.16 11.04 3.12
CA LEU A 77 2.63 11.16 3.15
C LEU A 77 3.29 9.93 3.80
N SER A 78 2.70 9.38 4.86
CA SER A 78 3.20 8.15 5.48
C SER A 78 3.18 6.96 4.51
N PHE A 79 2.08 6.78 3.76
CA PHE A 79 2.02 5.76 2.71
C PHE A 79 2.98 6.02 1.55
N LEU A 80 3.15 7.28 1.15
CA LEU A 80 4.12 7.66 0.13
C LEU A 80 5.54 7.26 0.55
N MET A 81 5.92 7.53 1.80
CA MET A 81 7.20 7.10 2.36
C MET A 81 7.29 5.57 2.49
N ALA A 82 6.18 4.89 2.78
CA ALA A 82 6.13 3.43 2.77
C ALA A 82 6.44 2.86 1.38
N HIS A 83 5.87 3.42 0.31
CA HIS A 83 6.18 2.99 -1.07
C HIS A 83 7.64 3.21 -1.45
N LEU A 84 8.25 4.32 -1.01
CA LEU A 84 9.69 4.55 -1.18
C LEU A 84 10.50 3.48 -0.43
N ALA A 85 10.12 3.15 0.80
CA ALA A 85 10.80 2.14 1.60
C ALA A 85 10.64 0.72 1.01
N PHE A 86 9.46 0.38 0.45
CA PHE A 86 9.28 -0.85 -0.33
C PHE A 86 10.19 -0.86 -1.55
N GLY A 87 10.27 0.25 -2.29
CA GLY A 87 11.19 0.40 -3.43
C GLY A 87 12.65 0.16 -3.03
N VAL A 88 13.09 0.73 -1.91
CA VAL A 88 14.43 0.48 -1.34
C VAL A 88 14.61 -0.99 -0.99
N ALA A 89 13.62 -1.64 -0.38
CA ALA A 89 13.69 -3.07 -0.08
C ALA A 89 13.88 -3.90 -1.37
N PHE A 90 13.17 -3.59 -2.44
CA PHE A 90 13.31 -4.31 -3.71
C PHE A 90 14.68 -4.07 -4.36
N LEU A 91 15.20 -2.84 -4.29
CA LEU A 91 16.58 -2.54 -4.76
C LEU A 91 17.63 -3.31 -3.97
N VAL A 92 17.49 -3.39 -2.64
CA VAL A 92 18.39 -4.17 -1.77
C VAL A 92 18.34 -5.67 -2.10
N ARG A 93 17.17 -6.17 -2.48
CA ARG A 93 17.01 -7.57 -2.91
C ARG A 93 17.67 -7.84 -4.26
N GLY A 94 17.79 -6.82 -5.11
CA GLY A 94 18.28 -6.91 -6.48
C GLY A 94 17.14 -6.83 -7.51
N VAL A 95 17.37 -6.13 -8.59
CA VAL A 95 16.40 -5.92 -9.67
C VAL A 95 17.05 -6.13 -11.05
N GLU A 96 16.26 -6.60 -12.01
CA GLU A 96 16.64 -6.62 -13.43
C GLU A 96 16.14 -5.29 -14.07
N TRP A 97 17.10 -4.45 -14.52
CA TRP A 97 16.81 -3.08 -14.97
C TRP A 97 16.05 -3.00 -16.28
N GLY A 98 16.20 -3.99 -17.18
CA GLY A 98 15.42 -4.05 -18.42
C GLY A 98 13.94 -4.23 -18.15
N ALA A 99 13.60 -5.14 -17.19
CA ALA A 99 12.23 -5.34 -16.74
C ALA A 99 11.67 -4.12 -16.00
N VAL A 100 12.49 -3.44 -15.17
CA VAL A 100 12.11 -2.17 -14.54
C VAL A 100 11.75 -1.13 -15.59
N GLY A 101 12.59 -0.96 -16.63
CA GLY A 101 12.35 -0.02 -17.71
C GLY A 101 11.07 -0.30 -18.46
N ALA A 102 10.85 -1.56 -18.88
CA ALA A 102 9.65 -1.98 -19.60
C ALA A 102 8.37 -1.77 -18.74
N ALA A 103 8.42 -2.16 -17.47
CA ALA A 103 7.32 -1.96 -16.53
C ALA A 103 7.04 -0.47 -16.28
N SER A 104 8.10 0.36 -16.16
CA SER A 104 7.96 1.80 -15.97
C SER A 104 7.23 2.47 -17.15
N CYS A 105 7.52 2.08 -18.40
CA CYS A 105 6.82 2.57 -19.57
C CYS A 105 5.32 2.21 -19.52
N ALA A 106 4.99 0.96 -19.23
CA ALA A 106 3.59 0.51 -19.13
C ALA A 106 2.83 1.23 -18.00
N LEU A 107 3.47 1.34 -16.82
CA LEU A 107 2.88 2.00 -15.65
C LEU A 107 2.77 3.52 -15.81
N ALA A 108 3.68 4.16 -16.56
CA ALA A 108 3.57 5.58 -16.91
C ALA A 108 2.31 5.85 -17.75
N VAL A 109 2.03 4.99 -18.73
CA VAL A 109 0.79 5.08 -19.55
C VAL A 109 -0.44 4.86 -18.67
N ALA A 110 -0.45 3.78 -17.86
CA ALA A 110 -1.56 3.47 -16.97
C ALA A 110 -1.79 4.60 -15.94
N GLY A 111 -0.72 5.11 -15.32
CA GLY A 111 -0.76 6.22 -14.37
C GLY A 111 -1.27 7.51 -15.01
N ALA A 112 -0.84 7.83 -16.24
CA ALA A 112 -1.33 8.99 -16.97
C ALA A 112 -2.83 8.89 -17.25
N VAL A 113 -3.34 7.71 -17.64
CA VAL A 113 -4.78 7.47 -17.85
C VAL A 113 -5.55 7.67 -16.54
N VAL A 114 -5.06 7.07 -15.43
CA VAL A 114 -5.69 7.22 -14.11
C VAL A 114 -5.68 8.69 -13.67
N LEU A 115 -4.55 9.39 -13.78
CA LEU A 115 -4.43 10.79 -13.39
C LEU A 115 -5.31 11.70 -14.25
N ARG A 116 -5.37 11.49 -15.56
CA ARG A 116 -6.25 12.25 -16.47
C ARG A 116 -7.72 12.17 -16.04
N TRP A 117 -8.13 10.98 -15.59
CA TRP A 117 -9.50 10.77 -15.13
C TRP A 117 -9.72 11.27 -13.69
N LEU A 118 -8.75 11.07 -12.77
CA LEU A 118 -8.91 11.36 -11.36
C LEU A 118 -8.73 12.84 -11.00
N LEU A 119 -7.74 13.55 -11.59
CA LEU A 119 -7.38 14.91 -11.21
C LEU A 119 -8.51 15.95 -11.32
N PRO A 120 -9.47 15.87 -12.28
CA PRO A 120 -10.63 16.77 -12.28
C PRO A 120 -11.50 16.67 -11.03
N GLN A 121 -11.48 15.53 -10.34
CA GLN A 121 -12.28 15.23 -9.15
C GLN A 121 -11.55 15.56 -7.84
N VAL A 122 -10.24 15.80 -7.92
CA VAL A 122 -9.37 16.11 -6.77
C VAL A 122 -9.36 17.61 -6.51
N ARG A 123 -9.65 18.02 -5.26
CA ARG A 123 -9.54 19.43 -4.84
C ARG A 123 -8.09 19.92 -4.91
N HIS A 124 -7.89 21.21 -5.19
CA HIS A 124 -6.58 21.83 -5.45
C HIS A 124 -5.46 21.45 -4.47
N PRO A 125 -5.60 21.46 -3.13
CA PRO A 125 -4.47 21.17 -2.25
C PRO A 125 -3.98 19.73 -2.35
N PHE A 126 -4.79 18.78 -2.88
CA PHE A 126 -4.44 17.37 -2.99
C PHE A 126 -3.94 16.95 -4.38
N LYS A 127 -4.02 17.80 -5.40
CA LYS A 127 -3.62 17.44 -6.77
C LYS A 127 -2.14 17.05 -6.85
N LEU A 128 -1.24 17.86 -6.30
CA LEU A 128 0.18 17.56 -6.30
C LEU A 128 0.51 16.30 -5.48
N PRO A 129 0.01 16.11 -4.24
CA PRO A 129 0.15 14.86 -3.50
C PRO A 129 -0.33 13.63 -4.27
N VAL A 130 -1.47 13.70 -4.97
CA VAL A 130 -2.01 12.57 -5.74
C VAL A 130 -1.10 12.23 -6.93
N VAL A 131 -0.58 13.23 -7.65
CA VAL A 131 0.37 13.00 -8.75
C VAL A 131 1.65 12.35 -8.23
N ALA A 132 2.27 12.93 -7.18
CA ALA A 132 3.49 12.40 -6.60
C ALA A 132 3.30 10.96 -6.08
N TYR A 133 2.16 10.72 -5.43
CA TYR A 133 1.79 9.40 -4.93
C TYR A 133 1.66 8.38 -6.06
N THR A 134 0.94 8.71 -7.13
CA THR A 134 0.78 7.83 -8.30
C THR A 134 2.12 7.50 -8.95
N CYS A 135 3.01 8.49 -9.09
CA CYS A 135 4.35 8.28 -9.64
C CYS A 135 5.19 7.32 -8.75
N ILE A 136 5.24 7.56 -7.44
CA ILE A 136 6.04 6.76 -6.52
C ILE A 136 5.49 5.34 -6.40
N LEU A 137 4.18 5.19 -6.33
CA LEU A 137 3.51 3.88 -6.34
C LEU A 137 3.82 3.11 -7.63
N SER A 138 3.79 3.76 -8.79
CA SER A 138 4.14 3.14 -10.08
C SER A 138 5.61 2.73 -10.12
N ILE A 139 6.53 3.56 -9.61
CA ILE A 139 7.95 3.21 -9.49
C ILE A 139 8.14 1.99 -8.58
N MET A 140 7.45 1.95 -7.44
CA MET A 140 7.51 0.80 -6.52
C MET A 140 7.07 -0.49 -7.22
N VAL A 141 5.97 -0.46 -8.00
CA VAL A 141 5.51 -1.64 -8.76
C VAL A 141 6.49 -2.01 -9.87
N ALA A 142 7.09 -1.04 -10.58
CA ALA A 142 8.11 -1.32 -11.59
C ALA A 142 9.34 -2.01 -10.97
N LEU A 143 9.78 -1.56 -9.79
CA LEU A 143 10.86 -2.21 -9.04
C LEU A 143 10.46 -3.61 -8.58
N ALA A 144 9.19 -3.84 -8.20
CA ALA A 144 8.69 -5.18 -7.87
C ALA A 144 8.74 -6.12 -9.09
N VAL A 145 8.41 -5.64 -10.29
CA VAL A 145 8.56 -6.41 -11.53
C VAL A 145 10.03 -6.74 -11.78
N GLY A 146 10.92 -5.76 -11.63
CA GLY A 146 12.37 -5.99 -11.78
C GLY A 146 12.92 -6.97 -10.75
N ALA A 147 12.48 -6.90 -9.49
CA ALA A 147 12.89 -7.83 -8.45
C ALA A 147 12.38 -9.25 -8.74
N TRP A 148 11.14 -9.39 -9.18
CA TRP A 148 10.59 -10.67 -9.61
C TRP A 148 11.38 -11.28 -10.76
N TRP A 149 11.72 -10.50 -11.77
CA TRP A 149 12.53 -10.95 -12.91
C TRP A 149 13.95 -11.35 -12.49
N ALA A 150 14.49 -10.73 -11.44
CA ALA A 150 15.77 -11.09 -10.83
C ALA A 150 15.68 -12.31 -9.88
N GLY A 151 14.55 -13.02 -9.84
CA GLY A 151 14.36 -14.25 -9.05
C GLY A 151 13.69 -14.07 -7.68
N ALA A 152 13.09 -12.90 -7.41
CA ALA A 152 12.25 -12.77 -6.21
C ALA A 152 10.97 -13.62 -6.35
N PRO A 153 10.37 -14.08 -5.23
CA PRO A 153 9.18 -14.93 -5.27
C PRO A 153 7.99 -14.19 -5.91
N HIS A 154 7.12 -14.92 -6.59
CA HIS A 154 5.89 -14.37 -7.22
C HIS A 154 5.02 -13.60 -6.23
N THR A 155 5.03 -14.00 -4.95
CA THR A 155 4.28 -13.34 -3.87
C THR A 155 4.66 -11.87 -3.72
N LEU A 156 5.92 -11.47 -3.99
CA LEU A 156 6.36 -10.09 -3.96
C LEU A 156 5.64 -9.24 -5.02
N LEU A 157 5.61 -9.73 -6.27
CA LEU A 157 4.92 -9.03 -7.36
C LEU A 157 3.41 -8.98 -7.12
N VAL A 158 2.80 -10.09 -6.70
CA VAL A 158 1.37 -10.15 -6.38
C VAL A 158 1.03 -9.15 -5.27
N ALA A 159 1.84 -9.06 -4.22
CA ALA A 159 1.67 -8.09 -3.14
C ALA A 159 1.72 -6.64 -3.65
N ALA A 160 2.69 -6.31 -4.51
CA ALA A 160 2.82 -4.97 -5.08
C ALA A 160 1.60 -4.59 -5.95
N LEU A 161 1.11 -5.50 -6.77
CA LEU A 161 -0.07 -5.29 -7.60
C LEU A 161 -1.36 -5.18 -6.76
N MET A 162 -1.49 -6.00 -5.71
CA MET A 162 -2.60 -5.89 -4.77
C MET A 162 -2.58 -4.55 -4.03
N PHE A 163 -1.39 -4.09 -3.62
CA PHE A 163 -1.27 -2.78 -2.98
C PHE A 163 -1.68 -1.67 -3.96
N TYR A 164 -1.18 -1.68 -5.20
CA TYR A 164 -1.58 -0.72 -6.24
C TYR A 164 -3.11 -0.69 -6.42
N ALA A 165 -3.75 -1.86 -6.53
CA ALA A 165 -5.19 -1.96 -6.63
C ALA A 165 -5.91 -1.39 -5.41
N SER A 166 -5.42 -1.69 -4.19
CA SER A 166 -6.03 -1.17 -2.96
C SER A 166 -6.00 0.37 -2.90
N ASP A 167 -4.91 0.98 -3.35
CA ASP A 167 -4.77 2.44 -3.38
C ASP A 167 -5.72 3.10 -4.38
N LEU A 168 -6.01 2.42 -5.50
CA LEU A 168 -7.07 2.85 -6.39
C LEU A 168 -8.43 2.86 -5.69
N SER A 169 -8.72 1.87 -4.83
CA SER A 169 -9.95 1.87 -4.04
C SER A 169 -10.04 3.05 -3.07
N VAL A 170 -8.91 3.41 -2.45
CA VAL A 170 -8.82 4.59 -1.58
C VAL A 170 -9.04 5.87 -2.39
N ALA A 171 -8.45 6.00 -3.56
CA ALA A 171 -8.65 7.16 -4.43
C ALA A 171 -10.12 7.30 -4.86
N LEU A 172 -10.77 6.20 -5.23
CA LEU A 172 -12.21 6.15 -5.56
C LEU A 172 -13.06 6.60 -4.36
N ASP A 173 -12.81 6.04 -3.17
CA ASP A 173 -13.58 6.35 -1.96
C ASP A 173 -13.38 7.79 -1.48
N ARG A 174 -12.19 8.36 -1.65
CA ARG A 174 -11.83 9.67 -1.11
C ARG A 174 -12.09 10.83 -2.06
N PHE A 175 -11.97 10.63 -3.36
CA PHE A 175 -11.99 11.71 -4.35
C PHE A 175 -13.13 11.61 -5.34
N VAL A 176 -13.67 10.42 -5.59
CA VAL A 176 -14.75 10.21 -6.56
C VAL A 176 -16.09 10.07 -5.88
N GLN A 177 -16.30 8.98 -5.17
CA GLN A 177 -17.56 8.69 -4.49
C GLN A 177 -17.33 7.81 -3.26
N PRO A 178 -17.55 8.31 -2.05
CA PRO A 178 -17.52 7.51 -0.84
C PRO A 178 -18.50 6.33 -0.93
N SER A 179 -17.96 5.11 -0.85
CA SER A 179 -18.78 3.90 -0.95
C SER A 179 -18.24 2.78 -0.09
N PHE A 180 -19.14 2.06 0.59
CA PHE A 180 -18.76 0.84 1.30
C PHE A 180 -18.20 -0.21 0.35
N PHE A 181 -18.65 -0.24 -0.91
CA PHE A 181 -18.16 -1.17 -1.91
C PHE A 181 -16.64 -1.03 -2.14
N HIS A 182 -16.13 0.21 -2.25
CA HIS A 182 -14.68 0.44 -2.41
C HIS A 182 -13.89 -0.10 -1.21
N ARG A 183 -14.41 0.07 0.00
CA ARG A 183 -13.77 -0.45 1.24
C ARG A 183 -13.86 -1.96 1.34
N LEU A 184 -14.94 -2.56 0.84
CA LEU A 184 -15.20 -4.00 0.90
C LEU A 184 -14.14 -4.82 0.14
N TRP A 185 -13.66 -4.33 -1.00
CA TRP A 185 -12.59 -4.99 -1.74
C TRP A 185 -11.21 -4.39 -1.46
N GLY A 186 -11.10 -3.09 -1.26
CA GLY A 186 -9.83 -2.42 -1.05
C GLY A 186 -9.12 -2.83 0.24
N MET A 187 -9.85 -2.91 1.37
CA MET A 187 -9.23 -3.28 2.65
C MET A 187 -8.70 -4.72 2.67
N PRO A 188 -9.45 -5.76 2.27
CA PRO A 188 -8.89 -7.11 2.20
C PRO A 188 -7.71 -7.22 1.25
N THR A 189 -7.74 -6.53 0.12
CA THR A 189 -6.65 -6.49 -0.85
C THR A 189 -5.41 -5.85 -0.25
N TYR A 190 -5.56 -4.73 0.46
CA TYR A 190 -4.46 -4.06 1.17
C TYR A 190 -3.84 -4.95 2.24
N PHE A 191 -4.64 -5.45 3.18
CA PHE A 191 -4.11 -6.28 4.27
C PHE A 191 -3.53 -7.60 3.76
N GLY A 192 -4.10 -8.16 2.70
CA GLY A 192 -3.54 -9.31 1.99
C GLY A 192 -2.16 -9.00 1.39
N ALA A 193 -2.02 -7.85 0.73
CA ALA A 193 -0.74 -7.39 0.18
C ALA A 193 0.33 -7.27 1.27
N GLN A 194 0.01 -6.65 2.41
CA GLN A 194 0.95 -6.48 3.52
C GLN A 194 1.43 -7.82 4.10
N LEU A 195 0.52 -8.80 4.23
CA LEU A 195 0.90 -10.17 4.65
C LEU A 195 1.75 -10.88 3.62
N LEU A 196 1.45 -10.73 2.33
CA LEU A 196 2.26 -11.33 1.27
C LEU A 196 3.66 -10.72 1.23
N PHE A 197 3.79 -9.40 1.46
CA PHE A 197 5.11 -8.79 1.63
C PHE A 197 5.86 -9.39 2.81
N ALA A 198 5.22 -9.53 3.99
CA ALA A 198 5.84 -10.20 5.13
C ALA A 198 6.24 -11.66 4.78
N ALA A 199 5.41 -12.38 4.04
CA ALA A 199 5.67 -13.77 3.65
C ALA A 199 6.88 -13.92 2.70
N THR A 200 7.32 -12.85 2.02
CA THR A 200 8.55 -12.88 1.21
C THR A 200 9.83 -13.06 2.02
N LEU A 201 9.75 -12.96 3.35
CA LEU A 201 10.85 -13.19 4.29
C LEU A 201 11.03 -14.68 4.62
N LEU A 202 10.02 -15.50 4.34
CA LEU A 202 10.12 -16.95 4.53
C LEU A 202 11.08 -17.55 3.48
N PRO A 203 11.84 -18.60 3.84
CA PRO A 203 12.62 -19.34 2.86
C PRO A 203 11.71 -19.94 1.77
N PRO A 204 12.21 -20.07 0.54
CA PRO A 204 11.48 -20.66 -0.57
C PRO A 204 11.13 -22.14 -0.36
#